data_7f6e00ae63e5c26cb78255002b6e606d
#
_entry.id   7f6e00ae63e5c26cb78255002b6e606d
#
_cell.length_a   1.000
_cell.length_b   1.000
_cell.length_c   1.000
_cell.angle_alpha   90.00
_cell.angle_beta   90.00
_cell.angle_gamma   90.00
#
_symmetry.space_group_name_H-M   'P 1'
#
loop_
_entity.id
_entity.type
_entity.pdbx_description
1 polymer ?
#
loop_
_entity_poly.entity_id
_entity_poly.type
_entity_poly.pdbx_seq_one_letter_code
_entity_poly.pdbx_strand_id
1 'polypeptide(L)'
;SKGVVAPRIAKLTKKDNWWGPAGQTGPCGPDTEMFYWVGEMPAPEYFDCEDKGWVEIWNDVFMAYGKQADGSFLELAQKNVDTGMGLERVLCVMNGISDIYQTELFSPAIAKLEALSGKKYADDTKPFRVIADHIRAAVMIIGDQRGVGPSNVDQGYVVRKLIRRAVRFAKQLEIKETLAATIAPYFIEYFANIYPEIGSNQAKILAELSAEEDKFEK
;
A
#
# COMPACT_ATOMS: atom_id res chain seq x y z
N SER A 1 -9.98 -16.34 26.66
CA SER A 1 -8.83 -16.04 25.80
C SER A 1 -8.99 -16.76 24.48
N LYS A 2 -8.65 -16.11 23.38
CA LYS A 2 -8.70 -16.68 22.02
C LYS A 2 -7.35 -17.31 21.60
N GLY A 3 -6.53 -17.73 22.58
CA GLY A 3 -5.24 -18.38 22.34
C GLY A 3 -4.04 -17.44 22.35
N VAL A 4 -4.25 -16.10 22.39
CA VAL A 4 -3.14 -15.18 22.55
C VAL A 4 -2.64 -15.19 23.99
N VAL A 5 -1.36 -15.49 24.18
CA VAL A 5 -0.73 -15.54 25.51
C VAL A 5 -0.48 -14.13 26.05
N ALA A 6 -0.61 -13.95 27.37
CA ALA A 6 -0.51 -12.64 28.02
C ALA A 6 0.76 -11.83 27.67
N PRO A 7 1.97 -12.43 27.59
CA PRO A 7 3.19 -11.71 27.21
C PRO A 7 3.16 -11.07 25.82
N ARG A 8 2.26 -11.55 24.93
CA ARG A 8 2.06 -11.00 23.58
C ARG A 8 0.96 -9.93 23.51
N ILE A 9 0.42 -9.51 24.65
CA ILE A 9 -0.56 -8.43 24.74
C ILE A 9 0.14 -7.22 25.34
N ALA A 10 0.67 -6.35 24.50
CA ALA A 10 1.32 -5.12 24.94
C ALA A 10 0.31 -3.98 25.11
N LYS A 11 0.52 -3.18 26.15
CA LYS A 11 -0.20 -1.93 26.37
C LYS A 11 0.76 -0.79 26.09
N LEU A 12 0.63 -0.19 24.94
CA LEU A 12 1.49 0.89 24.48
C LEU A 12 0.90 2.27 24.79
N THR A 13 1.67 3.30 24.51
CA THR A 13 1.25 4.69 24.77
C THR A 13 0.40 5.24 23.63
N LYS A 14 -0.13 6.46 23.79
CA LYS A 14 -0.85 7.16 22.72
C LYS A 14 -0.04 7.29 21.42
N LYS A 15 1.27 7.26 21.49
CA LYS A 15 2.14 7.32 20.32
C LYS A 15 1.90 6.14 19.38
N ASP A 16 1.65 4.96 19.95
CA ASP A 16 1.60 3.68 19.23
C ASP A 16 0.19 3.05 19.28
N ASN A 17 -0.72 3.55 20.14
CA ASN A 17 -2.10 3.06 20.28
C ASN A 17 -3.12 4.21 20.15
N TRP A 18 -3.03 4.97 19.07
CA TRP A 18 -3.99 6.02 18.75
C TRP A 18 -4.04 6.27 17.26
N TRP A 19 -5.23 6.22 16.68
CA TRP A 19 -5.46 6.52 15.29
C TRP A 19 -6.27 7.80 15.09
N GLY A 20 -5.89 8.53 14.05
CA GLY A 20 -6.65 9.66 13.54
C GLY A 20 -6.45 11.00 14.27
N PRO A 21 -7.14 12.01 13.72
CA PRO A 21 -7.98 11.92 12.52
C PRO A 21 -7.18 11.78 11.23
N ALA A 22 -7.82 11.29 10.16
CA ALA A 22 -7.22 11.20 8.83
C ALA A 22 -6.87 12.58 8.22
N GLY A 23 -7.56 13.65 8.67
CA GLY A 23 -7.30 15.04 8.32
C GLY A 23 -6.84 15.88 9.50
N GLN A 24 -6.99 17.19 9.38
CA GLN A 24 -6.68 18.12 10.48
C GLN A 24 -7.70 18.00 11.63
N THR A 25 -8.95 17.71 11.29
CA THR A 25 -10.08 17.50 12.22
C THR A 25 -10.82 16.23 11.85
N GLY A 26 -11.58 15.68 12.80
CA GLY A 26 -12.43 14.52 12.55
C GLY A 26 -12.37 13.45 13.63
N PRO A 27 -13.06 12.33 13.42
CA PRO A 27 -13.11 11.22 14.37
C PRO A 27 -11.73 10.61 14.61
N CYS A 28 -11.49 10.21 15.86
CA CYS A 28 -10.24 9.58 16.28
C CYS A 28 -10.43 8.85 17.61
N GLY A 29 -9.46 8.04 18.02
CA GLY A 29 -9.50 7.37 19.30
C GLY A 29 -8.36 6.39 19.51
N PRO A 30 -8.31 5.76 20.70
CA PRO A 30 -7.36 4.69 20.94
C PRO A 30 -7.67 3.50 20.05
N ASP A 31 -6.66 2.72 19.73
CA ASP A 31 -6.78 1.55 18.87
C ASP A 31 -6.20 0.29 19.52
N THR A 32 -6.49 -0.83 18.87
CA THR A 32 -5.93 -2.13 19.18
C THR A 32 -5.53 -2.79 17.88
N GLU A 33 -4.27 -3.15 17.76
CA GLU A 33 -3.72 -3.75 16.57
C GLU A 33 -3.44 -5.23 16.77
N MET A 34 -3.67 -6.01 15.71
CA MET A 34 -3.33 -7.43 15.67
C MET A 34 -2.10 -7.63 14.80
N PHE A 35 -1.07 -8.23 15.39
CA PHE A 35 0.18 -8.55 14.72
C PHE A 35 0.32 -10.06 14.54
N TYR A 36 0.96 -10.45 13.45
CA TYR A 36 1.34 -11.82 13.18
C TYR A 36 2.85 -11.93 13.02
N TRP A 37 3.44 -12.98 13.61
CA TRP A 37 4.85 -13.24 13.48
C TRP A 37 5.17 -13.91 12.13
N VAL A 38 6.00 -13.26 11.32
CA VAL A 38 6.45 -13.76 10.00
C VAL A 38 7.94 -14.11 9.98
N GLY A 39 8.65 -13.94 11.12
CA GLY A 39 10.06 -14.30 11.25
C GLY A 39 10.27 -15.80 11.45
N GLU A 40 11.50 -16.15 11.81
CA GLU A 40 11.85 -17.55 12.10
C GLU A 40 11.09 -18.08 13.31
N MET A 41 10.70 -19.36 13.25
CA MET A 41 10.01 -20.03 14.35
C MET A 41 11.01 -20.64 15.34
N PRO A 42 10.71 -20.68 16.64
CA PRO A 42 9.44 -20.24 17.26
C PRO A 42 9.34 -18.70 17.35
N ALA A 43 8.10 -18.19 17.27
CA ALA A 43 7.84 -16.77 17.51
C ALA A 43 8.30 -16.37 18.94
N PRO A 44 8.82 -15.12 19.13
CA PRO A 44 9.22 -14.63 20.44
C PRO A 44 8.11 -14.77 21.50
N GLU A 45 8.51 -14.97 22.74
CA GLU A 45 7.57 -15.07 23.86
C GLU A 45 6.82 -13.75 24.10
N TYR A 46 7.54 -12.64 23.92
CA TYR A 46 7.02 -11.28 24.13
C TYR A 46 6.81 -10.58 22.78
N PHE A 47 5.78 -9.75 22.71
CA PHE A 47 5.61 -8.83 21.60
C PHE A 47 6.56 -7.64 21.75
N ASP A 48 7.22 -7.28 20.64
CA ASP A 48 8.04 -6.08 20.50
C ASP A 48 7.63 -5.36 19.21
N CYS A 49 7.08 -4.16 19.34
CA CYS A 49 6.61 -3.36 18.21
C CYS A 49 7.76 -2.87 17.28
N GLU A 50 8.99 -2.86 17.76
CA GLU A 50 10.17 -2.48 16.95
C GLU A 50 10.74 -3.67 16.15
N ASP A 51 10.38 -4.90 16.51
CA ASP A 51 10.81 -6.10 15.79
C ASP A 51 9.98 -6.30 14.52
N LYS A 52 10.63 -6.16 13.37
CA LYS A 52 10.02 -6.28 12.04
C LYS A 52 9.48 -7.67 11.69
N GLY A 53 9.77 -8.67 12.49
CA GLY A 53 9.14 -9.99 12.38
C GLY A 53 7.67 -10.00 12.80
N TRP A 54 7.23 -8.99 13.57
CA TRP A 54 5.82 -8.75 13.86
C TRP A 54 5.22 -7.84 12.79
N VAL A 55 4.28 -8.36 12.02
CA VAL A 55 3.58 -7.62 10.96
C VAL A 55 2.15 -7.35 11.39
N GLU A 56 1.76 -6.08 11.45
CA GLU A 56 0.38 -5.67 11.67
C GLU A 56 -0.50 -6.18 10.53
N ILE A 57 -1.55 -6.90 10.87
CA ILE A 57 -2.51 -7.45 9.92
C ILE A 57 -3.90 -6.80 10.03
N TRP A 58 -4.23 -6.26 11.19
CA TRP A 58 -5.55 -5.67 11.46
C TRP A 58 -5.46 -4.61 12.55
N ASN A 59 -6.23 -3.53 12.39
CA ASN A 59 -6.37 -2.47 13.37
C ASN A 59 -7.86 -2.24 13.68
N ASP A 60 -8.22 -2.14 14.97
CA ASP A 60 -9.55 -1.81 15.48
C ASP A 60 -9.47 -0.48 16.22
N VAL A 61 -10.06 0.57 15.66
CA VAL A 61 -10.06 1.91 16.25
C VAL A 61 -11.33 2.18 17.03
N PHE A 62 -11.20 2.49 18.30
CA PHE A 62 -12.31 2.89 19.15
C PHE A 62 -12.57 4.39 18.97
N MET A 63 -13.39 4.74 17.98
CA MET A 63 -13.76 6.11 17.65
C MET A 63 -14.56 6.73 18.78
N ALA A 64 -13.88 7.33 19.74
CA ALA A 64 -14.47 7.92 20.93
C ALA A 64 -14.45 9.45 20.93
N TYR A 65 -13.59 10.06 20.12
CA TYR A 65 -13.33 11.51 20.13
C TYR A 65 -13.41 12.11 18.73
N GLY A 66 -13.73 13.41 18.68
CA GLY A 66 -13.58 14.26 17.50
C GLY A 66 -12.53 15.35 17.77
N LYS A 67 -11.45 15.36 17.02
CA LYS A 67 -10.45 16.43 17.07
C LYS A 67 -11.01 17.69 16.41
N GLN A 68 -10.93 18.81 17.10
CA GLN A 68 -11.40 20.12 16.67
C GLN A 68 -10.29 20.91 15.99
N ALA A 69 -10.68 22.03 15.33
CA ALA A 69 -9.74 22.91 14.64
C ALA A 69 -8.72 23.59 15.59
N ASP A 70 -9.10 23.79 16.86
CA ASP A 70 -8.22 24.31 17.91
C ASP A 70 -7.28 23.26 18.50
N GLY A 71 -7.37 22.00 18.03
CA GLY A 71 -6.57 20.87 18.49
C GLY A 71 -7.15 20.14 19.72
N SER A 72 -8.26 20.60 20.27
CA SER A 72 -8.95 19.91 21.38
C SER A 72 -9.64 18.63 20.91
N PHE A 73 -9.93 17.73 21.86
CA PHE A 73 -10.64 16.49 21.61
C PHE A 73 -11.95 16.51 22.39
N LEU A 74 -13.07 16.42 21.68
CA LEU A 74 -14.40 16.31 22.27
C LEU A 74 -14.91 14.87 22.14
N GLU A 75 -15.56 14.35 23.16
CA GLU A 75 -16.20 13.03 23.06
C GLU A 75 -17.31 13.05 22.00
N LEU A 76 -17.34 11.99 21.20
CA LEU A 76 -18.41 11.77 20.21
C LEU A 76 -19.69 11.37 20.95
N ALA A 77 -20.82 11.95 20.52
CA ALA A 77 -22.13 11.58 21.04
C ALA A 77 -22.45 10.10 20.76
N GLN A 78 -22.03 9.60 19.61
CA GLN A 78 -22.07 8.19 19.25
C GLN A 78 -20.66 7.67 19.06
N LYS A 79 -20.27 6.71 19.90
CA LYS A 79 -18.99 6.00 19.79
C LYS A 79 -19.14 4.82 18.85
N ASN A 80 -18.12 4.59 18.03
CA ASN A 80 -18.08 3.51 17.04
C ASN A 80 -16.76 2.74 17.17
N VAL A 81 -16.71 1.57 16.58
CA VAL A 81 -15.45 0.87 16.28
C VAL A 81 -15.29 0.91 14.77
N ASP A 82 -14.19 1.47 14.31
CA ASP A 82 -13.77 1.41 12.92
C ASP A 82 -12.65 0.38 12.78
N THR A 83 -12.63 -0.38 11.72
CA THR A 83 -11.67 -1.46 11.55
C THR A 83 -11.01 -1.40 10.19
N GLY A 84 -9.69 -1.63 10.16
CA GLY A 84 -8.91 -1.69 8.94
C GLY A 84 -8.03 -2.93 8.89
N MET A 85 -8.19 -3.74 7.84
CA MET A 85 -7.41 -4.95 7.64
C MET A 85 -6.51 -4.80 6.43
N GLY A 86 -5.23 -5.17 6.57
CA GLY A 86 -4.31 -5.26 5.44
C GLY A 86 -4.60 -6.51 4.61
N LEU A 87 -5.38 -6.38 3.52
CA LEU A 87 -5.78 -7.52 2.70
C LEU A 87 -4.57 -8.34 2.22
N GLU A 88 -3.58 -7.67 1.63
CA GLU A 88 -2.37 -8.33 1.13
C GLU A 88 -1.52 -8.92 2.26
N ARG A 89 -1.49 -8.30 3.45
CA ARG A 89 -0.78 -8.82 4.61
C ARG A 89 -1.44 -10.09 5.13
N VAL A 90 -2.76 -10.10 5.26
CA VAL A 90 -3.53 -11.29 5.67
C VAL A 90 -3.39 -12.41 4.64
N LEU A 91 -3.44 -12.08 3.35
CA LEU A 91 -3.22 -13.04 2.27
C LEU A 91 -1.84 -13.72 2.38
N CYS A 92 -0.79 -12.95 2.65
CA CYS A 92 0.55 -13.48 2.91
C CYS A 92 0.56 -14.46 4.08
N VAL A 93 -0.02 -14.07 5.22
CA VAL A 93 -0.09 -14.91 6.42
C VAL A 93 -0.81 -16.23 6.12
N MET A 94 -1.96 -16.16 5.45
CA MET A 94 -2.77 -17.36 5.13
C MET A 94 -2.08 -18.31 4.16
N ASN A 95 -1.23 -17.79 3.27
CA ASN A 95 -0.49 -18.60 2.29
C ASN A 95 0.95 -18.93 2.73
N GLY A 96 1.37 -18.54 3.93
CA GLY A 96 2.74 -18.76 4.40
C GLY A 96 3.80 -18.00 3.59
N ILE A 97 3.44 -16.88 2.99
CA ILE A 97 4.30 -16.00 2.20
C ILE A 97 4.79 -14.85 3.10
N SER A 98 6.08 -14.58 3.11
CA SER A 98 6.68 -13.51 3.93
C SER A 98 6.74 -12.15 3.22
N ASP A 99 6.44 -12.09 1.93
CA ASP A 99 6.58 -10.90 1.09
C ASP A 99 5.34 -10.68 0.22
N ILE A 100 4.64 -9.55 0.39
CA ILE A 100 3.45 -9.20 -0.37
C ILE A 100 3.69 -9.15 -1.89
N TYR A 101 4.92 -8.86 -2.32
CA TYR A 101 5.28 -8.82 -3.74
C TYR A 101 5.42 -10.20 -4.38
N GLN A 102 5.35 -11.28 -3.58
CA GLN A 102 5.26 -12.66 -4.06
C GLN A 102 3.81 -13.15 -4.20
N THR A 103 2.83 -12.33 -3.81
CA THR A 103 1.41 -12.64 -4.00
C THR A 103 1.02 -12.56 -5.49
N GLU A 104 -0.10 -13.17 -5.84
CA GLU A 104 -0.64 -13.16 -7.21
C GLU A 104 -0.90 -11.74 -7.76
N LEU A 105 -1.14 -10.77 -6.88
CA LEU A 105 -1.30 -9.37 -7.26
C LEU A 105 -0.02 -8.78 -7.89
N PHE A 106 1.14 -9.11 -7.34
CA PHE A 106 2.41 -8.46 -7.73
C PHE A 106 3.35 -9.39 -8.50
N SER A 107 3.32 -10.70 -8.24
CA SER A 107 4.30 -11.64 -8.80
C SER A 107 4.38 -11.62 -10.34
N PRO A 108 3.28 -11.45 -11.11
CA PRO A 108 3.39 -11.34 -12.57
C PRO A 108 4.15 -10.08 -13.02
N ALA A 109 3.91 -8.93 -12.35
CA ALA A 109 4.62 -7.69 -12.64
C ALA A 109 6.12 -7.81 -12.26
N ILE A 110 6.44 -8.43 -11.12
CA ILE A 110 7.82 -8.69 -10.69
C ILE A 110 8.53 -9.59 -11.72
N ALA A 111 7.92 -10.70 -12.13
CA ALA A 111 8.49 -11.60 -13.14
C ALA A 111 8.74 -10.88 -14.47
N LYS A 112 7.82 -9.98 -14.87
CA LYS A 112 8.03 -9.17 -16.08
C LYS A 112 9.19 -8.20 -15.94
N LEU A 113 9.34 -7.56 -14.78
CA LEU A 113 10.48 -6.67 -14.49
C LEU A 113 11.82 -7.43 -14.51
N GLU A 114 11.87 -8.66 -13.95
CA GLU A 114 13.04 -9.53 -14.04
C GLU A 114 13.40 -9.85 -15.51
N ALA A 115 12.39 -10.21 -16.31
CA ALA A 115 12.59 -10.54 -17.73
C ALA A 115 13.11 -9.34 -18.54
N LEU A 116 12.62 -8.13 -18.26
CA LEU A 116 13.03 -6.90 -18.95
C LEU A 116 14.44 -6.44 -18.54
N SER A 117 14.77 -6.55 -17.25
CA SER A 117 16.03 -6.06 -16.71
C SER A 117 17.17 -7.08 -16.77
N GLY A 118 16.85 -8.37 -16.87
CA GLY A 118 17.81 -9.46 -16.69
C GLY A 118 18.32 -9.61 -15.25
N LYS A 119 17.81 -8.81 -14.30
CA LYS A 119 18.18 -8.82 -12.88
C LYS A 119 17.18 -9.62 -12.07
N LYS A 120 17.59 -10.10 -10.90
CA LYS A 120 16.72 -10.90 -10.02
C LYS A 120 16.15 -10.05 -8.88
N TYR A 121 14.87 -10.24 -8.60
CA TYR A 121 14.18 -9.62 -7.46
C TYR A 121 14.89 -9.88 -6.13
N ALA A 122 15.40 -11.11 -5.94
CA ALA A 122 16.06 -11.52 -4.72
C ALA A 122 17.38 -10.76 -4.45
N ASP A 123 18.05 -10.24 -5.49
CA ASP A 123 19.34 -9.55 -5.35
C ASP A 123 19.17 -8.10 -4.86
N ASP A 124 18.13 -7.39 -5.33
CA ASP A 124 17.76 -6.04 -4.88
C ASP A 124 16.25 -5.84 -5.05
N THR A 125 15.50 -6.07 -3.98
CA THR A 125 14.03 -6.01 -3.98
C THR A 125 13.47 -4.60 -4.19
N LYS A 126 14.21 -3.56 -3.77
CA LYS A 126 13.68 -2.19 -3.69
C LYS A 126 13.23 -1.60 -5.04
N PRO A 127 14.01 -1.65 -6.11
CA PRO A 127 13.58 -1.14 -7.40
C PRO A 127 12.30 -1.81 -7.91
N PHE A 128 12.23 -3.13 -7.83
CA PHE A 128 11.07 -3.90 -8.26
C PHE A 128 9.82 -3.54 -7.48
N ARG A 129 9.93 -3.47 -6.15
CA ARG A 129 8.82 -3.10 -5.26
C ARG A 129 8.30 -1.70 -5.56
N VAL A 130 9.20 -0.74 -5.72
CA VAL A 130 8.80 0.64 -6.03
C VAL A 130 8.09 0.74 -7.37
N ILE A 131 8.59 0.07 -8.41
CA ILE A 131 7.94 0.09 -9.73
C ILE A 131 6.55 -0.54 -9.65
N ALA A 132 6.44 -1.76 -9.11
CA ALA A 132 5.19 -2.49 -9.05
C ALA A 132 4.13 -1.74 -8.21
N ASP A 133 4.49 -1.30 -7.01
CA ASP A 133 3.58 -0.56 -6.12
C ASP A 133 3.11 0.77 -6.72
N HIS A 134 4.04 1.54 -7.27
CA HIS A 134 3.72 2.89 -7.78
C HIS A 134 2.92 2.84 -9.08
N ILE A 135 3.20 1.89 -9.98
CA ILE A 135 2.39 1.71 -11.20
C ILE A 135 1.01 1.18 -10.84
N ARG A 136 0.89 0.22 -9.92
CA ARG A 136 -0.42 -0.21 -9.40
C ARG A 136 -1.23 0.97 -8.87
N ALA A 137 -0.63 1.78 -7.99
CA ALA A 137 -1.30 2.94 -7.42
C ALA A 137 -1.72 3.96 -8.49
N ALA A 138 -0.85 4.25 -9.46
CA ALA A 138 -1.16 5.16 -10.54
C ALA A 138 -2.31 4.64 -11.43
N VAL A 139 -2.31 3.33 -11.77
CA VAL A 139 -3.40 2.68 -12.52
C VAL A 139 -4.74 2.86 -11.81
N MET A 140 -4.78 2.57 -10.49
CA MET A 140 -6.00 2.68 -9.70
C MET A 140 -6.49 4.12 -9.59
N ILE A 141 -5.59 5.08 -9.33
CA ILE A 141 -5.98 6.50 -9.16
C ILE A 141 -6.46 7.10 -10.49
N ILE A 142 -5.77 6.86 -11.60
CA ILE A 142 -6.14 7.38 -12.92
C ILE A 142 -7.41 6.72 -13.43
N GLY A 143 -7.56 5.42 -13.17
CA GLY A 143 -8.65 4.59 -13.65
C GLY A 143 -9.95 4.70 -12.87
N ASP A 144 -9.94 5.28 -11.66
CA ASP A 144 -11.14 5.51 -10.86
C ASP A 144 -12.19 6.32 -11.62
N GLN A 145 -13.47 6.21 -11.23
CA GLN A 145 -14.57 6.97 -11.84
C GLN A 145 -14.33 8.48 -11.79
N ARG A 146 -13.77 9.00 -10.70
CA ARG A 146 -13.37 10.41 -10.55
C ARG A 146 -12.00 10.71 -11.13
N GLY A 147 -11.19 9.71 -11.33
CA GLY A 147 -9.87 9.60 -11.92
C GLY A 147 -9.01 10.87 -11.94
N VAL A 148 -7.90 10.86 -11.20
CA VAL A 148 -6.96 12.00 -11.14
C VAL A 148 -5.73 11.68 -11.97
N GLY A 149 -5.48 12.46 -13.03
CA GLY A 149 -4.27 12.38 -13.83
C GLY A 149 -3.07 13.09 -13.21
N PRO A 150 -1.84 12.85 -13.72
CA PRO A 150 -0.64 13.51 -13.23
C PRO A 150 -0.66 15.02 -13.51
N SER A 151 -0.37 15.84 -12.49
CA SER A 151 -0.35 17.31 -12.61
C SER A 151 0.74 17.94 -11.74
N ASN A 152 0.80 19.30 -11.73
CA ASN A 152 1.72 20.04 -10.90
C ASN A 152 1.16 20.44 -9.53
N VAL A 153 -0.12 20.16 -9.28
CA VAL A 153 -0.84 20.62 -8.08
C VAL A 153 -1.63 19.48 -7.45
N ASP A 154 -1.90 19.61 -6.16
CA ASP A 154 -2.79 18.78 -5.36
C ASP A 154 -2.56 17.27 -5.52
N GLN A 155 -3.63 16.51 -5.65
CA GLN A 155 -3.61 15.05 -5.78
C GLN A 155 -2.89 14.58 -7.05
N GLY A 156 -3.01 15.32 -8.15
CA GLY A 156 -2.32 15.01 -9.40
C GLY A 156 -0.80 15.12 -9.29
N TYR A 157 -0.28 15.96 -8.39
CA TYR A 157 1.14 16.01 -8.08
C TYR A 157 1.64 14.72 -7.42
N VAL A 158 0.81 14.11 -6.57
CA VAL A 158 1.13 12.80 -5.98
C VAL A 158 1.23 11.73 -7.07
N VAL A 159 0.24 11.65 -7.96
CA VAL A 159 0.24 10.70 -9.09
C VAL A 159 1.49 10.88 -9.95
N ARG A 160 1.81 12.13 -10.30
CA ARG A 160 3.03 12.47 -11.05
C ARG A 160 4.30 11.97 -10.35
N LYS A 161 4.40 12.15 -9.03
CA LYS A 161 5.56 11.68 -8.25
C LYS A 161 5.67 10.16 -8.24
N LEU A 162 4.56 9.43 -8.15
CA LEU A 162 4.55 7.97 -8.22
C LEU A 162 5.12 7.50 -9.56
N ILE A 163 4.58 8.02 -10.67
CA ILE A 163 5.02 7.64 -12.02
C ILE A 163 6.52 7.93 -12.20
N ARG A 164 6.96 9.15 -11.93
CA ARG A 164 8.37 9.56 -12.08
C ARG A 164 9.33 8.74 -11.22
N ARG A 165 8.89 8.37 -10.01
CA ARG A 165 9.70 7.52 -9.14
C ARG A 165 9.81 6.11 -9.69
N ALA A 166 8.74 5.54 -10.24
CA ALA A 166 8.77 4.25 -10.91
C ALA A 166 9.72 4.26 -12.11
N VAL A 167 9.61 5.28 -12.99
CA VAL A 167 10.50 5.44 -14.16
C VAL A 167 11.97 5.57 -13.75
N ARG A 168 12.27 6.31 -12.68
CA ARG A 168 13.65 6.42 -12.17
C ARG A 168 14.21 5.05 -11.76
N PHE A 169 13.40 4.22 -11.09
CA PHE A 169 13.83 2.87 -10.71
C PHE A 169 13.90 1.91 -11.90
N ALA A 170 13.05 2.08 -12.92
CA ALA A 170 13.18 1.34 -14.17
C ALA A 170 14.51 1.63 -14.87
N LYS A 171 14.94 2.90 -14.90
CA LYS A 171 16.28 3.28 -15.39
C LYS A 171 17.41 2.67 -14.57
N GLN A 172 17.25 2.56 -13.24
CA GLN A 172 18.23 1.85 -12.39
C GLN A 172 18.32 0.35 -12.73
N LEU A 173 17.20 -0.25 -13.11
CA LEU A 173 17.15 -1.63 -13.61
C LEU A 173 17.57 -1.77 -15.08
N GLU A 174 17.92 -0.67 -15.75
CA GLU A 174 18.31 -0.62 -17.15
C GLU A 174 17.19 -1.04 -18.14
N ILE A 175 15.93 -0.94 -17.69
CA ILE A 175 14.75 -1.19 -18.51
C ILE A 175 14.58 -0.02 -19.49
N LYS A 176 14.45 -0.34 -20.78
CA LYS A 176 14.32 0.63 -21.88
C LYS A 176 12.88 0.85 -22.31
N GLU A 177 12.03 -0.14 -22.10
CA GLU A 177 10.63 -0.12 -22.45
C GLU A 177 9.85 0.73 -21.44
N THR A 178 8.76 1.37 -21.91
CA THR A 178 7.90 2.16 -21.01
C THR A 178 7.11 1.26 -20.07
N LEU A 179 6.93 1.73 -18.84
CA LEU A 179 6.14 1.01 -17.83
C LEU A 179 4.65 0.99 -18.18
N ALA A 180 4.17 2.03 -18.89
CA ALA A 180 2.82 2.08 -19.42
C ALA A 180 2.52 0.91 -20.38
N ALA A 181 3.49 0.54 -21.22
CA ALA A 181 3.31 -0.55 -22.17
C ALA A 181 3.58 -1.94 -21.57
N THR A 182 4.40 -2.03 -20.53
CA THR A 182 4.94 -3.32 -20.06
C THR A 182 4.41 -3.78 -18.72
N ILE A 183 4.14 -2.86 -17.78
CA ILE A 183 3.76 -3.19 -16.39
C ILE A 183 2.30 -2.81 -16.09
N ALA A 184 1.83 -1.64 -16.55
CA ALA A 184 0.46 -1.21 -16.30
C ALA A 184 -0.61 -2.20 -16.78
N PRO A 185 -0.47 -2.88 -17.94
CA PRO A 185 -1.46 -3.85 -18.40
C PRO A 185 -1.78 -4.97 -17.41
N TYR A 186 -0.78 -5.46 -16.66
CA TYR A 186 -1.01 -6.50 -15.64
C TYR A 186 -1.97 -6.05 -14.55
N PHE A 187 -1.81 -4.82 -14.07
CA PHE A 187 -2.69 -4.28 -13.03
C PHE A 187 -4.07 -3.92 -13.59
N ILE A 188 -4.14 -3.42 -14.82
CA ILE A 188 -5.43 -3.15 -15.49
C ILE A 188 -6.21 -4.46 -15.63
N GLU A 189 -5.60 -5.51 -16.16
CA GLU A 189 -6.23 -6.82 -16.34
C GLU A 189 -6.68 -7.42 -15.01
N TYR A 190 -5.82 -7.39 -13.99
CA TYR A 190 -6.13 -7.93 -12.65
C TYR A 190 -7.34 -7.22 -12.03
N PHE A 191 -7.35 -5.89 -12.06
CA PHE A 191 -8.38 -5.10 -11.38
C PHE A 191 -9.67 -4.92 -12.20
N ALA A 192 -9.65 -5.07 -13.51
CA ALA A 192 -10.83 -4.87 -14.36
C ALA A 192 -12.02 -5.79 -13.99
N ASN A 193 -11.72 -6.99 -13.47
CA ASN A 193 -12.76 -7.93 -13.02
C ASN A 193 -13.39 -7.54 -11.67
N ILE A 194 -12.70 -6.73 -10.86
CA ILE A 194 -13.14 -6.30 -9.52
C ILE A 194 -13.71 -4.88 -9.61
N TYR A 195 -13.06 -4.04 -10.39
CA TYR A 195 -13.38 -2.63 -10.63
C TYR A 195 -13.55 -2.39 -12.12
N PRO A 196 -14.77 -2.55 -12.67
CA PRO A 196 -15.02 -2.46 -14.13
C PRO A 196 -14.58 -1.16 -14.77
N GLU A 197 -14.55 -0.05 -14.00
CA GLU A 197 -14.06 1.24 -14.45
C GLU A 197 -12.58 1.22 -14.82
N ILE A 198 -11.76 0.39 -14.18
CA ILE A 198 -10.33 0.25 -14.55
C ILE A 198 -10.20 -0.30 -15.97
N GLY A 199 -10.99 -1.31 -16.31
CA GLY A 199 -11.02 -1.84 -17.68
C GLY A 199 -11.58 -0.83 -18.69
N SER A 200 -12.69 -0.16 -18.35
CA SER A 200 -13.32 0.84 -19.20
C SER A 200 -12.41 2.06 -19.47
N ASN A 201 -11.58 2.43 -18.50
CA ASN A 201 -10.67 3.56 -18.58
C ASN A 201 -9.25 3.16 -19.05
N GLN A 202 -9.02 1.92 -19.52
CA GLN A 202 -7.70 1.43 -19.93
C GLN A 202 -6.97 2.39 -20.87
N ALA A 203 -7.65 2.87 -21.93
CA ALA A 203 -7.04 3.77 -22.90
C ALA A 203 -6.56 5.08 -22.26
N LYS A 204 -7.35 5.65 -21.33
CA LYS A 204 -7.00 6.84 -20.56
C LYS A 204 -5.80 6.57 -19.67
N ILE A 205 -5.81 5.47 -18.93
CA ILE A 205 -4.71 5.09 -18.00
C ILE A 205 -3.39 5.02 -18.77
N LEU A 206 -3.35 4.28 -19.86
CA LEU A 206 -2.16 4.09 -20.67
C LEU A 206 -1.66 5.40 -21.28
N ALA A 207 -2.58 6.24 -21.79
CA ALA A 207 -2.23 7.54 -22.38
C ALA A 207 -1.61 8.51 -21.33
N GLU A 208 -2.21 8.60 -20.13
CA GLU A 208 -1.70 9.46 -19.06
C GLU A 208 -0.34 8.99 -18.53
N LEU A 209 -0.16 7.67 -18.37
CA LEU A 209 1.12 7.10 -17.97
C LEU A 209 2.20 7.40 -19.01
N SER A 210 1.97 7.06 -20.28
CA SER A 210 2.93 7.32 -21.36
C SER A 210 3.28 8.80 -21.49
N ALA A 211 2.29 9.69 -21.42
CA ALA A 211 2.54 11.11 -21.52
C ALA A 211 3.43 11.66 -20.40
N GLU A 212 3.32 11.12 -19.18
CA GLU A 212 4.17 11.54 -18.07
C GLU A 212 5.56 10.89 -18.10
N GLU A 213 5.67 9.65 -18.58
CA GLU A 213 6.96 9.00 -18.88
C GLU A 213 7.76 9.81 -19.91
N ASP A 214 7.14 10.15 -21.04
CA ASP A 214 7.75 10.96 -22.12
C ASP A 214 8.22 12.35 -21.64
N LYS A 215 7.43 12.99 -20.77
CA LYS A 215 7.80 14.28 -20.16
C LYS A 215 8.99 14.18 -19.19
N PHE A 216 9.17 13.02 -18.58
CA PHE A 216 10.25 12.81 -17.62
C PHE A 216 11.55 12.37 -18.30
N GLU A 217 11.48 11.86 -19.52
CA GLU A 217 12.65 11.45 -20.29
C GLU A 217 13.33 12.60 -21.05
N LYS A 218 12.58 13.69 -21.31
CA LYS A 218 13.08 14.95 -21.90
C LYS A 218 13.77 15.82 -20.86
#